data_a0791aeac7a9d6f1d10b65ec21feb494
#
_entry.id   a0791aeac7a9d6f1d10b65ec21feb494
#
_cell.length_a   1.000
_cell.length_b   1.000
_cell.length_c   1.000
_cell.angle_alpha   90.00
_cell.angle_beta   90.00
_cell.angle_gamma   90.00
#
_symmetry.space_group_name_H-M   'P 1'
#
loop_
_entity.id
_entity.type
_entity.pdbx_description
1 polymer ?
#
loop_
_entity_poly.entity_id
_entity_poly.type
_entity_poly.pdbx_seq_one_letter_code
_entity_poly.pdbx_strand_id
1 'polypeptide(L)'
;METVTDRLGLADTAQIVVLNADGQQVPYQITYDGKVIFPAAIAAGGTATYTIQTGTPEAFDVKACGRCYPERMDDMAWENDLVAFRAYGPALQAKGERGFGYDLFTKYNTTEPMLEAMYAKELDKETLAKIAELKKTDPKAAAELSRERSYHIDHGYGMDCYAVGPTLGAGVAALMVNDTIIYPWCYKNQEILDNGPLRFTVKLEFTPLTVKGDSTVVEMRLITLDA
;
A
#
# COMPACT_ATOMS: atom_id res chain seq x y z
N MET A 1 -9.29 -15.55 -20.00
CA MET A 1 -7.94 -16.06 -19.63
C MET A 1 -8.21 -17.24 -18.72
N GLU A 2 -7.65 -18.39 -18.99
CA GLU A 2 -7.87 -19.61 -18.22
C GLU A 2 -7.21 -19.46 -16.83
N THR A 3 -7.98 -19.68 -15.77
CA THR A 3 -7.48 -19.58 -14.38
C THR A 3 -6.69 -20.84 -13.99
N VAL A 4 -6.00 -20.80 -12.85
CA VAL A 4 -5.32 -22.01 -12.33
C VAL A 4 -6.32 -23.08 -11.96
N THR A 5 -7.46 -22.70 -11.39
CA THR A 5 -8.55 -23.65 -11.05
C THR A 5 -9.12 -24.32 -12.29
N ASP A 6 -9.31 -23.58 -13.38
CA ASP A 6 -9.72 -24.15 -14.68
C ASP A 6 -8.72 -25.20 -15.18
N ARG A 7 -7.42 -24.88 -15.15
CA ARG A 7 -6.35 -25.79 -15.60
C ARG A 7 -6.24 -27.07 -14.77
N LEU A 8 -6.55 -26.96 -13.49
CA LEU A 8 -6.54 -28.10 -12.56
C LEU A 8 -7.87 -28.86 -12.57
N GLY A 9 -8.88 -28.38 -13.29
CA GLY A 9 -10.24 -28.96 -13.30
C GLY A 9 -10.92 -28.86 -11.95
N LEU A 10 -10.61 -27.83 -11.16
CA LEU A 10 -11.13 -27.62 -9.82
C LEU A 10 -12.31 -26.65 -9.84
N ALA A 11 -13.21 -26.77 -8.86
CA ALA A 11 -14.21 -25.75 -8.62
C ALA A 11 -13.54 -24.44 -8.16
N ASP A 12 -14.09 -23.29 -8.53
CA ASP A 12 -13.56 -21.96 -8.17
C ASP A 12 -13.37 -21.74 -6.65
N THR A 13 -14.09 -22.50 -5.83
CA THR A 13 -13.99 -22.48 -4.36
C THR A 13 -13.01 -23.49 -3.79
N ALA A 14 -12.33 -24.27 -4.62
CA ALA A 14 -11.41 -25.30 -4.14
C ALA A 14 -10.19 -24.65 -3.47
N GLN A 15 -9.87 -25.09 -2.26
CA GLN A 15 -8.64 -24.72 -1.62
C GLN A 15 -7.47 -25.47 -2.27
N ILE A 16 -6.43 -24.74 -2.61
CA ILE A 16 -5.20 -25.27 -3.16
C ILE A 16 -4.04 -25.05 -2.21
N VAL A 17 -2.98 -25.82 -2.39
CA VAL A 17 -1.69 -25.62 -1.74
C VAL A 17 -0.59 -25.70 -2.78
N VAL A 18 0.50 -24.98 -2.55
CA VAL A 18 1.72 -25.05 -3.34
C VAL A 18 2.78 -25.74 -2.49
N LEU A 19 3.32 -26.83 -3.00
CA LEU A 19 4.33 -27.63 -2.31
C LEU A 19 5.68 -27.50 -3.02
N ASN A 20 6.75 -27.38 -2.23
CA ASN A 20 8.13 -27.53 -2.74
C ASN A 20 8.49 -29.01 -2.98
N ALA A 21 9.71 -29.27 -3.43
CA ALA A 21 10.18 -30.64 -3.72
C ALA A 21 10.20 -31.57 -2.49
N ASP A 22 10.26 -31.00 -1.29
CA ASP A 22 10.25 -31.74 -0.02
C ASP A 22 8.83 -32.01 0.50
N GLY A 23 7.81 -31.58 -0.26
CA GLY A 23 6.40 -31.71 0.12
C GLY A 23 5.93 -30.70 1.17
N GLN A 24 6.74 -29.68 1.47
CA GLN A 24 6.37 -28.62 2.40
C GLN A 24 5.56 -27.54 1.68
N GLN A 25 4.54 -26.99 2.34
CA GLN A 25 3.79 -25.88 1.81
C GLN A 25 4.66 -24.62 1.74
N VAL A 26 4.52 -23.88 0.66
CA VAL A 26 5.10 -22.54 0.49
C VAL A 26 3.99 -21.51 0.43
N PRO A 27 4.22 -20.27 0.89
CA PRO A 27 3.23 -19.21 0.80
C PRO A 27 2.88 -18.97 -0.67
N TYR A 28 1.61 -18.73 -0.95
CA TYR A 28 1.13 -18.44 -2.29
C TYR A 28 -0.03 -17.45 -2.24
N GLN A 29 -0.34 -16.89 -3.38
CA GLN A 29 -1.51 -16.03 -3.56
C GLN A 29 -2.13 -16.28 -4.93
N ILE A 30 -3.46 -16.36 -4.97
CA ILE A 30 -4.22 -16.30 -6.21
C ILE A 30 -4.50 -14.82 -6.47
N THR A 31 -4.05 -14.33 -7.61
CA THR A 31 -4.16 -12.93 -7.98
C THR A 31 -5.48 -12.63 -8.70
N TYR A 32 -5.90 -11.37 -8.74
CA TYR A 32 -7.14 -10.92 -9.38
C TYR A 32 -7.27 -11.34 -10.86
N ASP A 33 -6.15 -11.57 -11.52
CA ASP A 33 -6.11 -12.05 -12.92
C ASP A 33 -6.00 -13.58 -13.02
N GLY A 34 -6.29 -14.30 -11.94
CA GLY A 34 -6.39 -15.76 -11.91
C GLY A 34 -5.04 -16.50 -11.96
N LYS A 35 -3.94 -15.83 -11.66
CA LYS A 35 -2.61 -16.45 -11.55
C LYS A 35 -2.34 -16.89 -10.13
N VAL A 36 -1.47 -17.88 -9.97
CA VAL A 36 -0.87 -18.24 -8.69
C VAL A 36 0.56 -17.70 -8.67
N ILE A 37 0.85 -16.88 -7.67
CA ILE A 37 2.21 -16.41 -7.39
C ILE A 37 2.72 -17.08 -6.11
N PHE A 38 4.00 -17.40 -6.07
CA PHE A 38 4.69 -17.95 -4.89
C PHE A 38 6.19 -17.67 -4.97
N PRO A 39 6.90 -17.55 -3.84
CA PRO A 39 8.36 -17.41 -3.85
C PRO A 39 9.02 -18.70 -4.29
N ALA A 40 9.92 -18.62 -5.27
CA ALA A 40 10.66 -19.76 -5.77
C ALA A 40 12.17 -19.54 -5.55
N ALA A 41 12.81 -20.48 -4.85
CA ALA A 41 14.26 -20.49 -4.65
C ALA A 41 14.90 -21.48 -5.64
N ILE A 42 15.71 -20.98 -6.57
CA ILE A 42 16.36 -21.78 -7.60
C ILE A 42 17.84 -21.40 -7.64
N ALA A 43 18.73 -22.40 -7.53
CA ALA A 43 20.17 -22.18 -7.69
C ALA A 43 20.49 -21.78 -9.13
N ALA A 44 21.60 -21.04 -9.32
CA ALA A 44 22.04 -20.65 -10.67
C ALA A 44 22.26 -21.89 -11.56
N GLY A 45 21.58 -21.93 -12.71
CA GLY A 45 21.61 -23.08 -13.63
C GLY A 45 20.85 -24.32 -13.16
N GLY A 46 20.15 -24.22 -12.01
CA GLY A 46 19.38 -25.32 -11.43
C GLY A 46 17.93 -25.35 -11.91
N THR A 47 17.22 -26.36 -11.39
CA THR A 47 15.77 -26.54 -11.57
C THR A 47 15.14 -26.78 -10.21
N ALA A 48 13.99 -26.16 -9.97
CA ALA A 48 13.16 -26.44 -8.80
C ALA A 48 11.76 -26.89 -9.27
N THR A 49 11.19 -27.85 -8.56
CA THR A 49 9.84 -28.38 -8.86
C THR A 49 8.91 -27.95 -7.74
N TYR A 50 7.77 -27.41 -8.14
CA TYR A 50 6.67 -27.07 -7.25
C TYR A 50 5.40 -27.78 -7.73
N THR A 51 4.59 -28.26 -6.80
CA THR A 51 3.34 -28.95 -7.09
C THR A 51 2.17 -28.13 -6.57
N ILE A 52 1.18 -27.88 -7.43
CA ILE A 52 -0.08 -27.27 -7.03
C ILE A 52 -1.14 -28.37 -6.98
N GLN A 53 -1.80 -28.52 -5.84
CA GLN A 53 -2.84 -29.50 -5.62
C GLN A 53 -3.92 -28.99 -4.68
N THR A 54 -5.03 -29.70 -4.56
CA THR A 54 -6.03 -29.41 -3.54
C THR A 54 -5.48 -29.74 -2.16
N GLY A 55 -5.82 -28.90 -1.17
CA GLY A 55 -5.39 -29.09 0.20
C GLY A 55 -5.83 -27.93 1.09
N THR A 56 -5.61 -28.07 2.40
CA THR A 56 -5.87 -27.02 3.36
C THR A 56 -4.61 -26.14 3.50
N PRO A 57 -4.67 -24.85 3.15
CA PRO A 57 -3.53 -23.96 3.31
C PRO A 57 -3.11 -23.79 4.76
N GLU A 58 -1.81 -23.75 5.00
CA GLU A 58 -1.24 -23.29 6.25
C GLU A 58 -1.37 -21.75 6.36
N ALA A 59 -1.29 -21.21 7.57
CA ALA A 59 -1.18 -19.77 7.77
C ALA A 59 0.26 -19.32 7.50
N PHE A 60 0.40 -18.31 6.68
CA PHE A 60 1.69 -17.67 6.37
C PHE A 60 1.68 -16.22 6.78
N ASP A 61 2.87 -15.66 7.01
CA ASP A 61 3.04 -14.23 7.28
C ASP A 61 2.52 -13.39 6.11
N VAL A 62 1.80 -12.34 6.44
CA VAL A 62 1.33 -11.37 5.46
C VAL A 62 2.45 -10.37 5.20
N LYS A 63 3.07 -10.45 4.01
CA LYS A 63 4.16 -9.57 3.62
C LYS A 63 3.69 -8.34 2.84
N ALA A 64 2.55 -8.42 2.18
CA ALA A 64 2.00 -7.30 1.43
C ALA A 64 0.52 -7.11 1.77
N CYS A 65 0.14 -5.90 2.14
CA CYS A 65 -1.24 -5.54 2.48
C CYS A 65 -1.49 -4.04 2.32
N GLY A 66 -2.75 -3.65 2.34
CA GLY A 66 -3.13 -2.24 2.32
C GLY A 66 -4.64 -2.07 2.42
N ARG A 67 -5.05 -0.84 2.66
CA ARG A 67 -6.47 -0.43 2.63
C ARG A 67 -6.62 1.07 2.47
N CYS A 68 -7.84 1.50 2.20
CA CYS A 68 -8.23 2.89 2.40
C CYS A 68 -8.40 3.17 3.89
N TYR A 69 -7.95 4.35 4.32
CA TYR A 69 -8.03 4.85 5.70
C TYR A 69 -8.93 6.10 5.76
N PRO A 70 -10.27 5.94 5.84
CA PRO A 70 -11.19 7.08 5.94
C PRO A 70 -10.91 7.93 7.18
N GLU A 71 -10.49 7.30 8.26
CA GLU A 71 -10.09 7.95 9.51
C GLU A 71 -8.84 8.84 9.35
N ARG A 72 -8.05 8.62 8.28
CA ARG A 72 -6.88 9.40 7.88
C ARG A 72 -7.14 10.17 6.58
N MET A 73 -8.35 10.73 6.46
CA MET A 73 -8.77 11.56 5.34
C MET A 73 -8.71 10.87 3.97
N ASP A 74 -9.22 9.65 3.94
CA ASP A 74 -9.30 8.81 2.74
C ASP A 74 -7.93 8.47 2.14
N ASP A 75 -6.86 8.46 2.91
CA ASP A 75 -5.58 7.98 2.39
C ASP A 75 -5.68 6.52 1.97
N MET A 76 -5.14 6.21 0.80
CA MET A 76 -4.89 4.83 0.38
C MET A 76 -3.44 4.51 0.75
N ALA A 77 -3.24 3.58 1.67
CA ALA A 77 -1.91 3.18 2.09
C ALA A 77 -1.72 1.67 2.00
N TRP A 78 -0.53 1.27 1.62
CA TRP A 78 -0.13 -0.12 1.43
C TRP A 78 1.34 -0.33 1.78
N GLU A 79 1.69 -1.56 2.08
CA GLU A 79 3.03 -1.91 2.51
C GLU A 79 3.43 -3.32 2.10
N ASN A 80 4.73 -3.54 2.01
CA ASN A 80 5.33 -4.87 2.02
C ASN A 80 6.28 -5.01 3.23
N ASP A 81 7.12 -6.04 3.24
CA ASP A 81 8.09 -6.28 4.30
C ASP A 81 9.28 -5.27 4.33
N LEU A 82 9.42 -4.41 3.32
CA LEU A 82 10.54 -3.49 3.17
C LEU A 82 10.15 -2.02 3.24
N VAL A 83 8.96 -1.66 2.76
CA VAL A 83 8.55 -0.27 2.56
C VAL A 83 7.04 -0.14 2.64
N ALA A 84 6.56 1.04 3.03
CA ALA A 84 5.15 1.39 2.88
C ALA A 84 4.99 2.66 2.04
N PHE A 85 3.82 2.77 1.41
CA PHE A 85 3.44 3.90 0.58
C PHE A 85 2.07 4.44 0.99
N ARG A 86 1.85 5.71 0.65
CA ARG A 86 0.56 6.37 0.82
C ARG A 86 0.25 7.23 -0.40
N ALA A 87 -0.96 7.10 -0.92
CA ALA A 87 -1.56 8.05 -1.83
C ALA A 87 -2.54 8.93 -1.05
N TYR A 88 -2.39 10.23 -1.15
CA TYR A 88 -3.25 11.19 -0.45
C TYR A 88 -4.67 11.15 -0.98
N GLY A 89 -5.63 11.10 -0.05
CA GLY A 89 -7.03 10.96 -0.36
C GLY A 89 -7.76 12.26 -0.70
N PRO A 90 -8.96 12.15 -1.27
CA PRO A 90 -9.76 13.32 -1.65
C PRO A 90 -10.12 14.23 -0.47
N ALA A 91 -10.38 13.67 0.71
CA ALA A 91 -10.68 14.47 1.90
C ALA A 91 -9.50 15.32 2.36
N LEU A 92 -8.26 14.84 2.22
CA LEU A 92 -7.05 15.61 2.55
C LEU A 92 -6.84 16.74 1.55
N GLN A 93 -6.99 16.48 0.25
CA GLN A 93 -6.86 17.52 -0.78
C GLN A 93 -7.98 18.58 -0.69
N ALA A 94 -9.19 18.20 -0.29
CA ALA A 94 -10.27 19.16 -0.07
C ALA A 94 -9.95 20.17 1.05
N LYS A 95 -9.02 19.86 1.96
CA LYS A 95 -8.51 20.77 2.99
C LYS A 95 -7.34 21.65 2.51
N GLY A 96 -6.94 21.54 1.25
CA GLY A 96 -5.88 22.34 0.66
C GLY A 96 -4.50 21.71 0.67
N GLU A 97 -4.38 20.44 1.11
CA GLU A 97 -3.13 19.69 1.04
C GLU A 97 -2.73 19.45 -0.43
N ARG A 98 -1.46 19.64 -0.75
CA ARG A 98 -0.90 19.52 -2.10
C ARG A 98 0.14 18.41 -2.20
N GLY A 99 -0.18 17.24 -1.68
CA GLY A 99 0.59 16.03 -1.91
C GLY A 99 0.13 15.36 -3.22
N PHE A 100 0.88 15.53 -4.32
CA PHE A 100 0.48 14.96 -5.62
C PHE A 100 1.06 13.58 -5.86
N GLY A 101 2.22 13.29 -5.28
CA GLY A 101 2.91 12.02 -5.42
C GLY A 101 2.64 11.06 -4.28
N TYR A 102 3.21 9.87 -4.40
CA TYR A 102 3.16 8.91 -3.30
C TYR A 102 4.14 9.29 -2.20
N ASP A 103 3.68 9.13 -0.99
CA ASP A 103 4.49 9.18 0.21
C ASP A 103 5.18 7.85 0.45
N LEU A 104 6.29 7.87 1.17
CA LEU A 104 7.13 6.70 1.41
C LEU A 104 7.49 6.61 2.90
N PHE A 105 7.23 5.45 3.48
CA PHE A 105 7.63 5.11 4.83
C PHE A 105 8.74 4.06 4.78
N THR A 106 9.80 4.30 5.51
CA THR A 106 10.85 3.28 5.70
C THR A 106 10.37 2.22 6.70
N LYS A 107 10.80 0.98 6.47
CA LYS A 107 10.55 -0.14 7.39
C LYS A 107 11.86 -0.79 7.79
N TYR A 108 11.91 -1.33 8.99
CA TYR A 108 12.99 -2.16 9.45
C TYR A 108 12.51 -3.61 9.52
N ASN A 109 12.86 -4.39 8.54
CA ASN A 109 12.88 -5.86 8.55
C ASN A 109 11.79 -6.49 9.43
N THR A 110 10.57 -6.01 9.30
CA THR A 110 9.45 -6.49 10.10
C THR A 110 8.63 -7.45 9.25
N THR A 111 8.25 -8.56 9.83
CA THR A 111 7.33 -9.51 9.23
C THR A 111 5.88 -9.07 9.40
N GLU A 112 5.64 -8.06 10.23
CA GLU A 112 4.31 -7.57 10.56
C GLU A 112 4.00 -6.24 9.86
N PRO A 113 2.73 -6.04 9.46
CA PRO A 113 2.26 -4.75 8.97
C PRO A 113 2.43 -3.65 10.00
N MET A 114 2.97 -2.50 9.58
CA MET A 114 3.22 -1.38 10.49
C MET A 114 2.18 -0.25 10.39
N LEU A 115 1.55 -0.07 9.23
CA LEU A 115 0.65 1.08 8.98
C LEU A 115 -0.52 1.13 9.95
N GLU A 116 -1.13 -0.01 10.27
CA GLU A 116 -2.23 -0.08 11.24
C GLU A 116 -1.79 0.41 12.63
N ALA A 117 -0.63 -0.06 13.11
CA ALA A 117 -0.11 0.32 14.41
C ALA A 117 0.29 1.82 14.44
N MET A 118 0.89 2.32 13.36
CA MET A 118 1.27 3.72 13.22
C MET A 118 0.05 4.64 13.25
N TYR A 119 -0.96 4.34 12.44
CA TYR A 119 -2.16 5.17 12.38
C TYR A 119 -3.02 5.06 13.65
N ALA A 120 -3.12 3.88 14.25
CA ALA A 120 -3.79 3.72 15.52
C ALA A 120 -3.15 4.60 16.61
N LYS A 121 -1.82 4.62 16.67
CA LYS A 121 -1.07 5.46 17.61
C LYS A 121 -1.22 6.96 17.30
N GLU A 122 -1.16 7.33 16.03
CA GLU A 122 -1.32 8.73 15.59
C GLU A 122 -2.72 9.28 15.86
N LEU A 123 -3.74 8.45 15.73
CA LEU A 123 -5.15 8.84 15.86
C LEU A 123 -5.75 8.54 17.23
N ASP A 124 -4.94 8.07 18.20
CA ASP A 124 -5.43 7.75 19.54
C ASP A 124 -6.08 8.94 20.22
N LYS A 125 -7.40 8.82 20.46
CA LYS A 125 -8.23 9.91 20.96
C LYS A 125 -7.87 10.31 22.40
N GLU A 126 -7.48 9.36 23.23
CA GLU A 126 -7.10 9.63 24.61
C GLU A 126 -5.79 10.42 24.67
N THR A 127 -4.80 10.01 23.89
CA THR A 127 -3.54 10.75 23.76
C THR A 127 -3.75 12.14 23.17
N LEU A 128 -4.60 12.27 22.14
CA LEU A 128 -4.93 13.58 21.56
C LEU A 128 -5.61 14.51 22.57
N ALA A 129 -6.55 14.02 23.37
CA ALA A 129 -7.20 14.78 24.43
C ALA A 129 -6.19 15.23 25.50
N LYS A 130 -5.32 14.32 25.93
CA LYS A 130 -4.25 14.62 26.89
C LYS A 130 -3.28 15.69 26.36
N ILE A 131 -2.89 15.62 25.10
CA ILE A 131 -2.06 16.65 24.47
C ILE A 131 -2.78 18.00 24.47
N ALA A 132 -4.08 18.04 24.17
CA ALA A 132 -4.86 19.26 24.15
C ALA A 132 -4.93 19.93 25.54
N GLU A 133 -5.02 19.16 26.62
CA GLU A 133 -4.95 19.67 28.00
C GLU A 133 -3.54 20.14 28.37
N LEU A 134 -2.53 19.32 28.05
CA LEU A 134 -1.13 19.68 28.35
C LEU A 134 -0.68 20.94 27.61
N LYS A 135 -1.19 21.22 26.42
CA LYS A 135 -0.87 22.48 25.69
C LYS A 135 -1.24 23.73 26.51
N LYS A 136 -2.21 23.64 27.42
CA LYS A 136 -2.64 24.74 28.27
C LYS A 136 -1.82 24.86 29.56
N THR A 137 -1.33 23.74 30.10
CA THR A 137 -0.70 23.66 31.44
C THR A 137 0.80 23.40 31.39
N ASP A 138 1.26 22.56 30.45
CA ASP A 138 2.66 22.19 30.23
C ASP A 138 2.93 21.97 28.75
N PRO A 139 3.24 23.06 28.00
CA PRO A 139 3.52 22.97 26.57
C PRO A 139 4.69 22.06 26.21
N LYS A 140 5.66 21.91 27.12
CA LYS A 140 6.81 21.03 26.88
C LYS A 140 6.40 19.56 26.92
N ALA A 141 5.67 19.14 27.95
CA ALA A 141 5.12 17.79 28.03
C ALA A 141 4.17 17.49 26.87
N ALA A 142 3.39 18.48 26.42
CA ALA A 142 2.53 18.34 25.24
C ALA A 142 3.35 18.06 23.97
N ALA A 143 4.46 18.76 23.78
CA ALA A 143 5.36 18.57 22.64
C ALA A 143 6.05 17.19 22.67
N GLU A 144 6.51 16.75 23.83
CA GLU A 144 7.11 15.44 24.03
C GLU A 144 6.10 14.33 23.68
N LEU A 145 4.89 14.38 24.24
CA LEU A 145 3.84 13.39 23.96
C LEU A 145 3.39 13.41 22.49
N SER A 146 3.34 14.60 21.86
CA SER A 146 3.06 14.73 20.43
C SER A 146 4.14 14.05 19.59
N ARG A 147 5.39 14.18 19.99
CA ARG A 147 6.52 13.53 19.34
C ARG A 147 6.48 12.01 19.50
N GLU A 148 6.21 11.52 20.70
CA GLU A 148 6.15 10.09 21.00
C GLU A 148 5.07 9.35 20.19
N ARG A 149 3.96 10.00 19.84
CA ARG A 149 2.91 9.40 19.04
C ARG A 149 3.13 9.53 17.52
N SER A 150 4.00 10.43 17.10
CA SER A 150 4.17 10.77 15.67
C SER A 150 4.82 9.64 14.90
N TYR A 151 4.27 9.31 13.73
CA TYR A 151 4.89 8.38 12.79
C TYR A 151 6.07 8.98 12.01
N HIS A 152 6.37 10.27 12.20
CA HIS A 152 7.62 10.90 11.73
C HIS A 152 8.81 10.63 12.67
N ILE A 153 8.59 9.87 13.73
CA ILE A 153 9.63 9.41 14.65
C ILE A 153 9.73 7.90 14.56
N ASP A 154 10.95 7.40 14.43
CA ASP A 154 11.19 5.97 14.44
C ASP A 154 10.92 5.38 15.83
N HIS A 155 10.01 4.41 15.86
CA HIS A 155 9.65 3.65 17.05
C HIS A 155 10.22 2.22 17.03
N GLY A 156 11.23 1.97 16.19
CA GLY A 156 11.89 0.67 16.07
C GLY A 156 11.32 -0.23 14.97
N TYR A 157 10.33 0.24 14.21
CA TYR A 157 9.74 -0.48 13.07
C TYR A 157 9.78 0.30 11.75
N GLY A 158 10.20 1.55 11.80
CA GLY A 158 10.28 2.45 10.66
C GLY A 158 9.53 3.76 10.91
N MET A 159 9.54 4.64 9.91
CA MET A 159 8.93 5.96 10.03
C MET A 159 8.62 6.57 8.65
N ASP A 160 7.74 7.57 8.64
CA ASP A 160 7.61 8.53 7.56
C ASP A 160 8.77 9.54 7.65
N CYS A 161 9.75 9.38 6.76
CA CYS A 161 10.91 10.27 6.68
C CYS A 161 10.91 11.13 5.41
N TYR A 162 9.84 11.10 4.64
CA TYR A 162 9.76 11.70 3.32
C TYR A 162 8.66 12.76 3.24
N ALA A 163 9.02 13.97 2.88
CA ALA A 163 8.07 15.06 2.69
C ALA A 163 7.69 15.19 1.20
N VAL A 164 6.51 14.73 0.84
CA VAL A 164 6.00 14.80 -0.54
C VAL A 164 5.84 16.25 -1.00
N GLY A 165 5.16 17.09 -0.24
CA GLY A 165 4.86 18.46 -0.65
C GLY A 165 4.21 18.54 -2.04
N PRO A 166 4.30 19.68 -2.73
CA PRO A 166 3.75 19.86 -4.08
C PRO A 166 4.69 19.28 -5.16
N THR A 167 5.08 18.02 -5.01
CA THR A 167 5.99 17.29 -5.92
C THR A 167 5.36 16.01 -6.42
N LEU A 168 6.09 15.25 -7.25
CA LEU A 168 5.67 13.92 -7.70
C LEU A 168 5.96 12.82 -6.66
N GLY A 169 6.49 13.18 -5.49
CA GLY A 169 6.75 12.24 -4.41
C GLY A 169 7.67 11.10 -4.79
N ALA A 170 7.41 9.92 -4.23
CA ALA A 170 8.11 8.68 -4.55
C ALA A 170 7.68 8.07 -5.91
N GLY A 171 6.90 8.81 -6.67
CA GLY A 171 6.43 8.49 -8.02
C GLY A 171 4.94 8.71 -8.17
N VAL A 172 4.56 9.20 -9.32
CA VAL A 172 3.19 9.28 -9.82
C VAL A 172 3.29 9.71 -11.29
N ALA A 173 2.31 9.38 -12.11
CA ALA A 173 2.29 9.89 -13.47
C ALA A 173 1.85 11.35 -13.51
N ALA A 174 2.48 12.15 -14.36
CA ALA A 174 2.09 13.53 -14.63
C ALA A 174 2.15 13.80 -16.14
N LEU A 175 1.39 14.81 -16.57
CA LEU A 175 1.43 15.26 -17.96
C LEU A 175 2.43 16.41 -18.09
N MET A 176 3.29 16.36 -19.10
CA MET A 176 4.17 17.46 -19.44
C MET A 176 3.66 18.17 -20.72
N VAL A 177 3.44 19.47 -20.63
CA VAL A 177 2.98 20.30 -21.74
C VAL A 177 3.85 21.55 -21.81
N ASN A 178 4.55 21.76 -22.94
CA ASN A 178 5.43 22.92 -23.14
C ASN A 178 6.38 23.13 -21.94
N ASP A 179 7.12 22.11 -21.56
CA ASP A 179 8.06 22.10 -20.43
C ASP A 179 7.45 22.39 -19.04
N THR A 180 6.12 22.37 -18.94
CA THR A 180 5.40 22.56 -17.69
C THR A 180 4.77 21.26 -17.23
N ILE A 181 5.04 20.87 -15.98
CA ILE A 181 4.42 19.70 -15.36
C ILE A 181 3.01 20.06 -14.90
N ILE A 182 2.03 19.30 -15.37
CA ILE A 182 0.66 19.33 -14.87
C ILE A 182 0.49 18.15 -13.92
N TYR A 183 0.40 18.47 -12.63
CA TYR A 183 0.24 17.48 -11.59
C TYR A 183 -1.16 16.89 -11.59
N PRO A 184 -1.31 15.58 -11.38
CA PRO A 184 -2.62 14.98 -11.17
C PRO A 184 -3.23 15.48 -9.86
N TRP A 185 -4.54 15.61 -9.82
CA TRP A 185 -5.25 15.68 -8.55
C TRP A 185 -5.17 14.30 -7.85
N CYS A 186 -5.65 14.22 -6.61
CA CYS A 186 -5.78 12.92 -5.94
C CYS A 186 -6.65 11.95 -6.75
N TYR A 187 -6.59 10.70 -6.41
CA TYR A 187 -7.50 9.71 -6.97
C TYR A 187 -8.96 10.07 -6.64
N LYS A 188 -9.84 9.76 -7.56
CA LYS A 188 -11.29 9.92 -7.43
C LYS A 188 -11.95 8.67 -6.87
N ASN A 189 -11.51 7.52 -7.38
CA ASN A 189 -11.97 6.20 -6.97
C ASN A 189 -10.76 5.30 -6.73
N GLN A 190 -10.95 4.30 -5.88
CA GLN A 190 -9.97 3.25 -5.64
C GLN A 190 -10.67 1.89 -5.60
N GLU A 191 -9.97 0.86 -6.05
CA GLU A 191 -10.42 -0.52 -6.04
C GLU A 191 -9.24 -1.41 -5.69
N ILE A 192 -9.32 -2.12 -4.56
CA ILE A 192 -8.30 -3.09 -4.18
C ILE A 192 -8.57 -4.37 -4.97
N LEU A 193 -7.62 -4.75 -5.80
CA LEU A 193 -7.70 -5.92 -6.67
C LEU A 193 -7.08 -7.15 -6.02
N ASP A 194 -5.95 -6.98 -5.32
CA ASP A 194 -5.31 -8.00 -4.51
C ASP A 194 -4.97 -7.43 -3.12
N ASN A 195 -5.21 -8.19 -2.09
CA ASN A 195 -4.76 -7.89 -0.74
C ASN A 195 -4.40 -9.20 -0.06
N GLY A 196 -3.22 -9.67 -0.32
CA GLY A 196 -2.82 -11.01 0.06
C GLY A 196 -1.42 -11.07 0.63
N PRO A 197 -0.94 -12.28 0.99
CA PRO A 197 0.30 -12.37 1.73
C PRO A 197 1.54 -11.95 0.92
N LEU A 198 1.47 -11.98 -0.42
CA LEU A 198 2.64 -11.77 -1.28
C LEU A 198 2.56 -10.51 -2.13
N ARG A 199 1.35 -10.07 -2.48
CA ARG A 199 1.14 -8.92 -3.36
C ARG A 199 -0.07 -8.12 -2.94
N PHE A 200 0.08 -6.82 -2.90
CA PHE A 200 -1.01 -5.86 -2.84
C PHE A 200 -1.14 -5.18 -4.21
N THR A 201 -2.37 -5.10 -4.72
CA THR A 201 -2.66 -4.40 -5.97
C THR A 201 -3.87 -3.49 -5.78
N VAL A 202 -3.69 -2.22 -6.07
CA VAL A 202 -4.78 -1.24 -6.05
C VAL A 202 -4.87 -0.53 -7.39
N LYS A 203 -6.08 -0.35 -7.87
CA LYS A 203 -6.40 0.51 -9.02
C LYS A 203 -6.84 1.86 -8.50
N LEU A 204 -6.09 2.90 -8.81
CA LEU A 204 -6.42 4.29 -8.51
C LEU A 204 -6.90 4.97 -9.79
N GLU A 205 -8.11 5.50 -9.77
CA GLU A 205 -8.69 6.25 -10.88
C GLU A 205 -8.62 7.74 -10.57
N PHE A 206 -7.89 8.48 -11.38
CA PHE A 206 -7.66 9.91 -11.21
C PHE A 206 -8.69 10.74 -11.99
N THR A 207 -8.89 11.98 -11.55
CA THR A 207 -9.65 12.95 -12.33
C THR A 207 -8.90 13.24 -13.63
N PRO A 208 -9.58 13.25 -14.79
CA PRO A 208 -8.96 13.58 -16.06
C PRO A 208 -8.26 14.95 -16.02
N LEU A 209 -7.05 15.01 -16.58
CA LEU A 209 -6.31 16.26 -16.72
C LEU A 209 -6.80 17.00 -17.97
N THR A 210 -7.14 18.28 -17.81
CA THR A 210 -7.52 19.16 -18.91
C THR A 210 -6.39 20.17 -19.14
N VAL A 211 -5.92 20.29 -20.37
CA VAL A 211 -4.99 21.33 -20.77
C VAL A 211 -5.81 22.55 -21.21
N LYS A 212 -5.54 23.70 -20.62
CA LYS A 212 -6.25 24.95 -20.95
C LYS A 212 -5.99 25.32 -22.41
N GLY A 213 -7.06 25.39 -23.21
CA GLY A 213 -7.00 25.72 -24.64
C GLY A 213 -7.00 24.49 -25.56
N ASP A 214 -6.93 23.30 -25.04
CA ASP A 214 -7.14 22.06 -25.79
C ASP A 214 -8.39 21.33 -25.23
N SER A 215 -9.22 20.83 -26.12
CA SER A 215 -10.39 20.02 -25.77
C SER A 215 -10.03 18.55 -25.45
N THR A 216 -8.76 18.20 -25.52
CA THR A 216 -8.29 16.85 -25.25
C THR A 216 -8.32 16.58 -23.75
N VAL A 217 -9.22 15.69 -23.35
CA VAL A 217 -9.26 15.14 -21.99
C VAL A 217 -8.34 13.93 -21.94
N VAL A 218 -7.28 14.01 -21.15
CA VAL A 218 -6.41 12.85 -20.89
C VAL A 218 -6.92 12.15 -19.65
N GLU A 219 -7.50 10.98 -19.82
CA GLU A 219 -7.81 10.08 -18.70
C GLU A 219 -6.57 9.27 -18.34
N MET A 220 -6.05 9.49 -17.14
CA MET A 220 -4.91 8.76 -16.63
C MET A 220 -5.39 7.73 -15.60
N ARG A 221 -5.11 6.47 -15.88
CA ARG A 221 -5.32 5.37 -14.94
C ARG A 221 -3.98 4.87 -14.47
N LEU A 222 -3.74 4.96 -13.18
CA LEU A 222 -2.56 4.39 -12.56
C LEU A 222 -2.95 3.10 -11.85
N ILE A 223 -2.27 2.04 -12.20
CA ILE A 223 -2.31 0.77 -11.47
C ILE A 223 -0.98 0.66 -10.74
N THR A 224 -1.00 0.73 -9.42
CA THR A 224 0.19 0.46 -8.62
C THR A 224 0.21 -1.03 -8.36
N LEU A 225 1.23 -1.68 -8.88
CA LEU A 225 1.45 -3.11 -8.75
C LEU A 225 2.64 -3.31 -7.81
N ASP A 226 2.49 -4.26 -6.92
CA ASP A 226 3.54 -4.85 -6.10
C ASP A 226 4.20 -3.88 -5.09
N ALA A 227 3.70 -3.94 -3.88
CA ALA A 227 4.50 -3.55 -2.74
C ALA A 227 5.42 -4.71 -2.35
#